data_42c542819a55b0dd2ac41f7832f2aa0a
#
_entry.id   42c542819a55b0dd2ac41f7832f2aa0a
#
_cell.length_a   1.000
_cell.length_b   1.000
_cell.length_c   1.000
_cell.angle_alpha   90.00
_cell.angle_beta   90.00
_cell.angle_gamma   90.00
#
_symmetry.space_group_name_H-M   'P 1'
#
loop_
_entity.id
_entity.type
_entity.pdbx_description
1 polymer ?
#
loop_
_entity_poly.entity_id
_entity_poly.type
_entity_poly.pdbx_seq_one_letter_code
_entity_poly.pdbx_strand_id
1 'polypeptide(L)'
;MEGDRITGVFATSDKMQTSRNFDKVFDAQGKYVMPGGIDPHVHLELPFMGTTAVDDFDKGSRAALAGGTTSFIDFIFAGEEGILAGYDDWRLRADKKVHCDYALHCGITHWNEQVSKDMGEIVKRGINSFKVFMAYKGT
;
A
#
# COMPACT_ATOMS: atom_id res chain seq x y z
N MET A 1 4.27 23.48 4.59
CA MET A 1 3.24 22.62 3.95
C MET A 1 1.89 23.23 4.24
N GLU A 2 1.00 23.19 3.29
CA GLU A 2 -0.41 23.56 3.47
C GLU A 2 -1.24 22.35 3.01
N GLY A 3 -2.00 21.75 3.94
CA GLY A 3 -2.68 20.51 3.69
C GLY A 3 -1.67 19.39 3.32
N ASP A 4 -1.86 18.79 2.16
CA ASP A 4 -1.03 17.72 1.58
C ASP A 4 0.11 18.22 0.68
N ARG A 5 0.33 19.55 0.59
CA ARG A 5 1.27 20.14 -0.35
C ARG A 5 2.47 20.78 0.33
N ILE A 6 3.66 20.53 -0.26
CA ILE A 6 4.86 21.31 0.06
C ILE A 6 4.76 22.64 -0.66
N THR A 7 4.58 23.72 0.09
CA THR A 7 4.40 25.10 -0.46
C THR A 7 5.68 25.87 -0.59
N GLY A 8 6.77 25.39 -0.02
CA GLY A 8 8.10 25.99 -0.18
C GLY A 8 9.18 25.20 0.50
N VAL A 9 10.40 25.33 0.00
CA VAL A 9 11.65 24.85 0.60
C VAL A 9 12.59 26.05 0.64
N PHE A 10 13.16 26.36 1.80
CA PHE A 10 13.95 27.54 2.04
C PHE A 10 15.29 27.18 2.65
N ALA A 11 16.33 27.93 2.30
CA ALA A 11 17.62 27.80 3.01
C ALA A 11 17.50 28.38 4.43
N THR A 12 18.31 27.87 5.36
CA THR A 12 18.34 28.35 6.75
C THR A 12 18.65 29.86 6.86
N SER A 13 19.38 30.41 5.87
CA SER A 13 19.70 31.83 5.76
C SER A 13 18.54 32.73 5.29
N ASP A 14 17.44 32.15 4.82
CA ASP A 14 16.35 32.92 4.24
C ASP A 14 15.51 33.61 5.30
N LYS A 15 15.56 34.94 5.32
CA LYS A 15 14.82 35.79 6.27
C LYS A 15 13.29 35.64 6.18
N MET A 16 12.76 35.07 5.10
CA MET A 16 11.34 34.83 4.94
C MET A 16 10.74 33.84 5.94
N GLN A 17 11.57 33.04 6.62
CA GLN A 17 11.10 32.09 7.64
C GLN A 17 10.56 32.79 8.90
N THR A 18 11.07 33.97 9.24
CA THR A 18 10.73 34.67 10.50
C THR A 18 9.45 35.49 10.43
N SER A 19 8.86 35.69 9.26
CA SER A 19 7.68 36.54 9.06
C SER A 19 6.37 35.77 8.86
N ARG A 20 6.42 34.44 8.84
CA ARG A 20 5.22 33.61 8.67
C ARG A 20 4.78 33.01 9.98
N ASN A 21 3.49 33.09 10.29
CA ASN A 21 2.90 32.31 11.36
C ASN A 21 2.60 30.91 10.85
N PHE A 22 3.08 29.91 11.56
CA PHE A 22 2.80 28.50 11.29
C PHE A 22 1.96 27.95 12.43
N ASP A 23 0.96 27.15 12.10
CA ASP A 23 0.13 26.46 13.09
C ASP A 23 0.95 25.43 13.86
N LYS A 24 1.94 24.81 13.19
CA LYS A 24 2.82 23.80 13.77
C LYS A 24 4.22 23.83 13.16
N VAL A 25 5.21 23.72 14.03
CA VAL A 25 6.62 23.64 13.63
C VAL A 25 7.21 22.34 14.18
N PHE A 26 7.87 21.57 13.32
CA PHE A 26 8.61 20.39 13.72
C PHE A 26 10.12 20.66 13.54
N ASP A 27 10.86 20.61 14.65
CA ASP A 27 12.32 20.65 14.61
C ASP A 27 12.87 19.25 14.30
N ALA A 28 13.50 19.08 13.17
CA ALA A 28 14.13 17.83 12.78
C ALA A 28 15.47 17.56 13.49
N GLN A 29 15.99 18.50 14.26
CA GLN A 29 17.22 18.34 15.08
C GLN A 29 18.41 17.78 14.27
N GLY A 30 18.63 18.29 13.06
CA GLY A 30 19.68 17.84 12.16
C GLY A 30 19.43 16.51 11.44
N LYS A 31 18.25 15.91 11.61
CA LYS A 31 17.85 14.68 10.89
C LYS A 31 17.42 14.99 9.46
N TYR A 32 17.54 13.99 8.60
CA TYR A 32 16.96 14.07 7.26
C TYR A 32 15.44 13.98 7.31
N VAL A 33 14.78 14.86 6.55
CA VAL A 33 13.35 14.80 6.29
C VAL A 33 13.16 14.35 4.84
N MET A 34 12.55 13.21 4.64
CA MET A 34 12.35 12.58 3.33
C MET A 34 10.93 12.04 3.23
N PRO A 35 10.44 11.78 2.00
CA PRO A 35 9.21 11.02 1.82
C PRO A 35 9.28 9.68 2.55
N GLY A 36 8.14 9.19 3.03
CA GLY A 36 8.06 7.85 3.60
C GLY A 36 8.39 6.77 2.57
N GLY A 37 8.89 5.64 3.04
CA GLY A 37 9.15 4.49 2.19
C GLY A 37 7.88 3.91 1.57
N ILE A 38 8.01 3.30 0.39
CA ILE A 38 6.98 2.51 -0.25
C ILE A 38 7.48 1.06 -0.29
N ASP A 39 6.75 0.14 0.34
CA ASP A 39 7.01 -1.29 0.22
C ASP A 39 6.11 -1.87 -0.88
N PRO A 40 6.65 -2.22 -2.06
CA PRO A 40 5.84 -2.68 -3.18
C PRO A 40 5.48 -4.18 -3.12
N HIS A 41 5.80 -4.88 -2.04
CA HIS A 41 5.61 -6.33 -1.98
C HIS A 41 5.45 -6.84 -0.55
N VAL A 42 4.22 -6.81 -0.04
CA VAL A 42 3.89 -7.37 1.28
C VAL A 42 2.81 -8.43 1.17
N HIS A 43 2.68 -9.24 2.23
CA HIS A 43 1.64 -10.27 2.36
C HIS A 43 1.08 -10.23 3.77
N LEU A 44 0.01 -9.45 3.97
CA LEU A 44 -0.68 -9.33 5.25
C LEU A 44 -1.91 -10.25 5.26
N GLU A 45 -2.16 -10.92 6.38
CA GLU A 45 -3.27 -11.87 6.53
C GLU A 45 -3.34 -12.94 5.42
N LEU A 46 -2.21 -13.22 4.74
CA LEU A 46 -2.20 -14.14 3.61
C LEU A 46 -2.38 -15.59 4.08
N PRO A 47 -3.45 -16.28 3.65
CA PRO A 47 -3.55 -17.73 3.81
C PRO A 47 -2.57 -18.43 2.85
N PHE A 48 -1.67 -19.25 3.40
CA PHE A 48 -0.71 -19.97 2.59
C PHE A 48 -0.32 -21.30 3.24
N MET A 49 -0.35 -22.40 2.48
CA MET A 49 0.04 -23.75 2.92
C MET A 49 -0.58 -24.21 4.26
N GLY A 50 -1.86 -23.94 4.46
CA GLY A 50 -2.59 -24.35 5.67
C GLY A 50 -2.38 -23.46 6.91
N THR A 51 -1.68 -22.36 6.76
CA THR A 51 -1.50 -21.34 7.80
C THR A 51 -1.87 -19.95 7.26
N THR A 52 -1.79 -18.94 8.11
CA THR A 52 -2.01 -17.53 7.72
C THR A 52 -0.82 -16.71 8.18
N ALA A 53 -0.41 -15.73 7.41
CA ALA A 53 0.63 -14.79 7.80
C ALA A 53 0.30 -14.16 9.16
N VAL A 54 1.30 -14.07 10.03
CA VAL A 54 1.15 -13.63 11.44
C VAL A 54 0.69 -12.17 11.52
N ASP A 55 1.18 -11.33 10.63
CA ASP A 55 0.84 -9.92 10.61
C ASP A 55 -0.49 -9.72 9.89
N ASP A 56 -1.45 -9.16 10.60
CA ASP A 56 -2.68 -8.64 10.05
C ASP A 56 -2.48 -7.21 9.50
N PHE A 57 -3.50 -6.66 8.86
CA PHE A 57 -3.43 -5.30 8.30
C PHE A 57 -3.23 -4.22 9.37
N ASP A 58 -3.76 -4.40 10.60
CA ASP A 58 -3.54 -3.46 11.71
C ASP A 58 -2.07 -3.47 12.15
N LYS A 59 -1.53 -4.63 12.51
CA LYS A 59 -0.17 -4.76 13.05
C LYS A 59 0.89 -4.47 11.99
N GLY A 60 0.72 -5.03 10.77
CA GLY A 60 1.65 -4.85 9.68
C GLY A 60 1.78 -3.39 9.26
N SER A 61 0.66 -2.66 9.14
CA SER A 61 0.70 -1.24 8.78
C SER A 61 1.31 -0.36 9.89
N ARG A 62 1.07 -0.68 11.17
CA ARG A 62 1.76 0.00 12.29
C ARG A 62 3.25 -0.26 12.30
N ALA A 63 3.66 -1.50 12.03
CA ALA A 63 5.08 -1.85 11.94
C ALA A 63 5.76 -1.12 10.77
N ALA A 64 5.09 -1.04 9.61
CA ALA A 64 5.54 -0.29 8.46
C ALA A 64 5.79 1.19 8.81
N LEU A 65 4.80 1.86 9.43
CA LEU A 65 4.92 3.25 9.89
C LEU A 65 6.04 3.44 10.90
N ALA A 66 6.21 2.53 11.85
CA ALA A 66 7.28 2.58 12.83
C ALA A 66 8.68 2.49 12.18
N GLY A 67 8.78 1.77 11.04
CA GLY A 67 9.98 1.69 10.21
C GLY A 67 10.15 2.82 9.20
N GLY A 68 9.19 3.74 9.10
CA GLY A 68 9.23 4.86 8.15
C GLY A 68 8.64 4.54 6.77
N THR A 69 7.99 3.39 6.61
CA THR A 69 7.22 3.04 5.40
C THR A 69 5.80 3.58 5.55
N THR A 70 5.39 4.46 4.64
CA THR A 70 4.09 5.14 4.69
C THR A 70 3.09 4.64 3.66
N SER A 71 3.53 3.74 2.78
CA SER A 71 2.67 3.10 1.79
C SER A 71 3.17 1.69 1.52
N PHE A 72 2.26 0.75 1.28
CA PHE A 72 2.63 -0.59 0.83
C PHE A 72 1.69 -1.10 -0.25
N ILE A 73 2.13 -2.13 -0.97
CA ILE A 73 1.32 -2.81 -1.98
C ILE A 73 1.23 -4.29 -1.61
N ASP A 74 0.04 -4.75 -1.24
CA ASP A 74 -0.26 -6.13 -0.94
C ASP A 74 -0.80 -6.85 -2.19
N PHE A 75 -1.11 -8.13 -2.09
CA PHE A 75 -1.55 -8.98 -3.19
C PHE A 75 -2.93 -9.56 -2.93
N ILE A 76 -3.82 -9.40 -3.89
CA ILE A 76 -5.04 -10.18 -3.97
C ILE A 76 -4.67 -11.57 -4.50
N PHE A 77 -5.02 -12.61 -3.77
CA PHE A 77 -5.05 -13.97 -4.28
C PHE A 77 -6.49 -14.46 -4.24
N ALA A 78 -7.10 -14.49 -5.40
CA ALA A 78 -8.48 -14.94 -5.52
C ALA A 78 -8.57 -16.45 -5.35
N GLY A 79 -9.58 -16.89 -4.62
CA GLY A 79 -10.03 -18.27 -4.60
C GLY A 79 -10.84 -18.63 -5.85
N GLU A 80 -11.68 -19.64 -5.73
CA GLU A 80 -12.58 -20.10 -6.80
C GLU A 80 -13.63 -19.06 -7.20
N GLU A 81 -13.94 -18.11 -6.30
CA GLU A 81 -14.90 -17.03 -6.52
C GLU A 81 -14.46 -15.98 -7.56
N GLY A 82 -13.18 -16.01 -7.93
CA GLY A 82 -12.59 -15.11 -8.92
C GLY A 82 -11.99 -13.83 -8.36
N ILE A 83 -11.29 -13.09 -9.25
CA ILE A 83 -10.45 -11.96 -8.83
C ILE A 83 -11.25 -10.74 -8.34
N LEU A 84 -12.48 -10.55 -8.81
CA LEU A 84 -13.34 -9.46 -8.35
C LEU A 84 -13.78 -9.67 -6.90
N ALA A 85 -14.21 -10.88 -6.56
CA ALA A 85 -14.56 -11.24 -5.20
C ALA A 85 -13.35 -11.18 -4.26
N GLY A 86 -12.19 -11.64 -4.73
CA GLY A 86 -10.93 -11.51 -4.02
C GLY A 86 -10.57 -10.05 -3.72
N TYR A 87 -10.76 -9.14 -4.69
CA TYR A 87 -10.59 -7.70 -4.48
C TYR A 87 -11.48 -7.17 -3.37
N ASP A 88 -12.77 -7.49 -3.44
CA ASP A 88 -13.75 -6.99 -2.47
C ASP A 88 -13.43 -7.51 -1.05
N ASP A 89 -12.99 -8.78 -0.92
CA ASP A 89 -12.57 -9.36 0.36
C ASP A 89 -11.30 -8.67 0.92
N TRP A 90 -10.26 -8.47 0.09
CA TRP A 90 -9.06 -7.76 0.53
C TRP A 90 -9.34 -6.32 0.97
N ARG A 91 -10.18 -5.61 0.21
CA ARG A 91 -10.63 -4.26 0.59
C ARG A 91 -11.37 -4.27 1.92
N LEU A 92 -12.28 -5.22 2.12
CA LEU A 92 -13.03 -5.34 3.36
C LEU A 92 -12.13 -5.58 4.59
N ARG A 93 -11.07 -6.40 4.40
CA ARG A 93 -10.08 -6.66 5.47
C ARG A 93 -9.21 -5.44 5.75
N ALA A 94 -8.73 -4.77 4.71
CA ALA A 94 -7.77 -3.70 4.81
C ALA A 94 -8.37 -2.36 5.25
N ASP A 95 -9.47 -1.92 4.63
CA ASP A 95 -10.00 -0.55 4.76
C ASP A 95 -10.27 -0.08 6.18
N LYS A 96 -10.58 -1.01 7.08
CA LYS A 96 -10.91 -0.71 8.48
C LYS A 96 -9.73 -0.84 9.43
N LYS A 97 -8.60 -1.40 8.95
CA LYS A 97 -7.48 -1.80 9.82
C LYS A 97 -6.19 -1.04 9.52
N VAL A 98 -5.97 -0.64 8.26
CA VAL A 98 -4.70 -0.02 7.85
C VAL A 98 -4.54 1.38 8.44
N HIS A 99 -3.29 1.71 8.78
CA HIS A 99 -2.89 3.00 9.35
C HIS A 99 -2.06 3.86 8.39
N CYS A 100 -1.74 3.36 7.21
CA CYS A 100 -0.99 4.07 6.17
C CYS A 100 -1.67 3.85 4.81
N ASP A 101 -1.16 4.49 3.77
CA ASP A 101 -1.67 4.27 2.42
C ASP A 101 -1.36 2.85 1.95
N TYR A 102 -2.25 2.28 1.17
CA TYR A 102 -2.02 0.98 0.59
C TYR A 102 -2.60 0.87 -0.83
N ALA A 103 -2.02 -0.03 -1.60
CA ALA A 103 -2.52 -0.46 -2.89
C ALA A 103 -2.50 -2.00 -2.97
N LEU A 104 -3.01 -2.53 -4.07
CA LEU A 104 -3.08 -3.97 -4.28
C LEU A 104 -2.53 -4.32 -5.67
N HIS A 105 -1.74 -5.40 -5.73
CA HIS A 105 -1.47 -6.15 -6.96
C HIS A 105 -2.51 -7.25 -7.10
N CYS A 106 -2.83 -7.66 -8.32
CA CYS A 106 -3.70 -8.81 -8.55
C CYS A 106 -2.87 -10.05 -8.93
N GLY A 107 -2.91 -11.08 -8.10
CA GLY A 107 -2.31 -12.38 -8.38
C GLY A 107 -3.21 -13.22 -9.29
N ILE A 108 -2.67 -13.66 -10.42
CA ILE A 108 -3.35 -14.54 -11.37
C ILE A 108 -2.82 -15.97 -11.16
N THR A 109 -3.63 -16.82 -10.57
CA THR A 109 -3.28 -18.20 -10.23
C THR A 109 -3.78 -19.22 -11.27
N HIS A 110 -4.76 -18.83 -12.07
CA HIS A 110 -5.28 -19.64 -13.17
C HIS A 110 -5.74 -18.74 -14.31
N TRP A 111 -5.99 -19.30 -15.48
CA TRP A 111 -6.39 -18.56 -16.66
C TRP A 111 -7.62 -19.16 -17.34
N ASN A 112 -8.61 -18.31 -17.60
CA ASN A 112 -9.76 -18.59 -18.43
C ASN A 112 -10.34 -17.28 -19.01
N GLU A 113 -11.38 -17.37 -19.83
CA GLU A 113 -12.01 -16.18 -20.43
C GLU A 113 -12.62 -15.22 -19.38
N GLN A 114 -13.10 -15.74 -18.27
CA GLN A 114 -13.66 -14.92 -17.20
C GLN A 114 -12.57 -14.10 -16.52
N VAL A 115 -11.43 -14.70 -16.20
CA VAL A 115 -10.26 -13.99 -15.64
C VAL A 115 -9.83 -12.85 -16.56
N SER A 116 -9.80 -13.11 -17.89
CA SER A 116 -9.45 -12.07 -18.86
C SER A 116 -10.41 -10.87 -18.82
N LYS A 117 -11.72 -11.11 -18.68
CA LYS A 117 -12.72 -10.05 -18.55
C LYS A 117 -12.59 -9.31 -17.22
N ASP A 118 -12.42 -10.05 -16.14
CA ASP A 118 -12.31 -9.51 -14.77
C ASP A 118 -11.06 -8.66 -14.59
N MET A 119 -9.96 -8.96 -15.28
CA MET A 119 -8.76 -8.11 -15.31
C MET A 119 -9.09 -6.69 -15.81
N GLY A 120 -9.94 -6.56 -16.84
CA GLY A 120 -10.40 -5.27 -17.32
C GLY A 120 -11.21 -4.49 -16.27
N GLU A 121 -12.02 -5.18 -15.48
CA GLU A 121 -12.79 -4.57 -14.39
C GLU A 121 -11.88 -4.19 -13.19
N ILE A 122 -10.90 -5.01 -12.86
CA ILE A 122 -9.91 -4.73 -11.82
C ILE A 122 -9.10 -3.47 -12.16
N VAL A 123 -8.73 -3.29 -13.43
CA VAL A 123 -8.05 -2.05 -13.88
C VAL A 123 -8.93 -0.82 -13.66
N LYS A 124 -10.23 -0.90 -13.93
CA LYS A 124 -11.16 0.21 -13.67
C LYS A 124 -11.30 0.52 -12.17
N ARG A 125 -11.05 -0.46 -11.29
CA ARG A 125 -11.02 -0.30 -9.83
C ARG A 125 -9.67 0.24 -9.31
N GLY A 126 -8.72 0.55 -10.22
CA GLY A 126 -7.43 1.19 -9.89
C GLY A 126 -6.25 0.25 -9.78
N ILE A 127 -6.41 -1.06 -9.98
CA ILE A 127 -5.29 -2.02 -9.97
C ILE A 127 -4.77 -2.19 -11.40
N ASN A 128 -3.51 -1.81 -11.61
CA ASN A 128 -2.86 -1.84 -12.93
C ASN A 128 -1.64 -2.78 -12.99
N SER A 129 -1.45 -3.60 -11.97
CA SER A 129 -0.33 -4.54 -11.87
C SER A 129 -0.80 -5.94 -11.52
N PHE A 130 -0.23 -6.91 -12.24
CA PHE A 130 -0.62 -8.32 -12.14
C PHE A 130 0.61 -9.18 -11.87
N LYS A 131 0.47 -10.15 -10.97
CA LYS A 131 1.49 -11.14 -10.66
C LYS A 131 1.10 -12.48 -11.24
N VAL A 132 2.03 -13.12 -11.94
CA VAL A 132 1.92 -14.50 -12.40
C VAL A 132 3.04 -15.35 -11.81
N PHE A 133 2.77 -16.62 -11.56
CA PHE A 133 3.76 -17.58 -11.05
C PHE A 133 4.30 -18.41 -12.19
N MET A 134 5.64 -18.46 -12.34
CA MET A 134 6.30 -19.25 -13.39
C MET A 134 6.78 -20.62 -12.86
N ALA A 135 6.85 -20.81 -11.54
CA ALA A 135 7.51 -21.96 -10.93
C ALA A 135 6.61 -22.88 -10.09
N TYR A 136 5.44 -22.47 -9.71
CA TYR A 136 4.55 -23.26 -8.86
C TYR A 136 3.56 -24.03 -9.73
N LYS A 137 3.76 -25.35 -9.83
CA LYS A 137 2.86 -26.22 -10.56
C LYS A 137 1.63 -26.53 -9.71
N GLY A 138 0.45 -26.18 -10.23
CA GLY A 138 -0.83 -26.46 -9.55
C GLY A 138 -1.31 -25.38 -8.56
N THR A 139 -0.74 -24.18 -8.64
CA THR A 139 -1.29 -22.98 -7.99
C THR A 139 -1.92 -22.07 -9.02
#